data_12323386d372037e478fd4f97cfeebbe
#
_entry.id   12323386d372037e478fd4f97cfeebbe
#
_cell.length_a   1.000
_cell.length_b   1.000
_cell.length_c   1.000
_cell.angle_alpha   90.00
_cell.angle_beta   90.00
_cell.angle_gamma   90.00
#
_symmetry.space_group_name_H-M   'P 1'
#
loop_
_entity.id
_entity.type
_entity.pdbx_description
1 polymer ?
#
loop_
_entity_poly.entity_id
_entity_poly.type
_entity_poly.pdbx_seq_one_letter_code
_entity_poly.pdbx_strand_id
1 'polypeptide(L)'
;MLRDCEFELTYSTGLQHEPKEFFTEALIESKSFDLGLGFFSTSGIRCLAYGFALFIANGGKMRVVINHILSEQDKNAIEKGQTGVVEDFEDRILNDVTQLCNTLSRQDTQFFRCFSYLISINRMEFVATISTQGGLGHDKYGVFTDQYGNKVAFSGSANFSQTAMELNGETITAFTSWKYPEYVKDLENKFNNNWNQDNPHLIHIPISKVTSYIRDKFSGVKLKNLLDLEIDLRDVNEIDSFDPITSKPLPEYLVGKMEFKEREPRFPFPSERSIQIDAYRAWIENNKNGIFAMATGSGKTVTALNCLLKQYQENGYYKAIIVVPTKALALQWEDEVRHFNFQNVISTHTEKDWKNLLSRYTTKSLLNQRKNIVIITTYATFIRKHIQDFIRSTKGVESFVFIADEAHNLGATGPIKKLPHSIRYRIGLSATPERIYDEGGSKKMYEFFNSEPPQYTYRFTMKDAIWKSDPPILCHYEYYPLFVSLTPDEMEQYNIITEKLRKFIDPQTGK
;
A
#
# COMPACT_ATOMS: atom_id res chain seq x y z
N MET A 1 0.51 -10.92 13.24
CA MET A 1 -0.37 -10.01 14.04
C MET A 1 0.35 -9.67 15.33
N LEU A 2 -0.01 -8.57 15.99
CA LEU A 2 0.59 -8.21 17.29
C LEU A 2 0.45 -9.32 18.33
N ARG A 3 -0.66 -10.04 18.32
CA ARG A 3 -0.91 -11.15 19.25
C ARG A 3 -0.02 -12.36 19.06
N ASP A 4 0.57 -12.51 17.88
CA ASP A 4 1.47 -13.62 17.55
C ASP A 4 2.94 -13.30 17.91
N CYS A 5 3.18 -12.11 18.47
CA CYS A 5 4.50 -11.67 18.92
C CYS A 5 4.67 -11.92 20.41
N GLU A 6 5.89 -12.25 20.78
CA GLU A 6 6.30 -12.41 22.18
C GLU A 6 6.88 -11.09 22.69
N PHE A 7 6.00 -10.24 23.24
CA PHE A 7 6.44 -9.01 23.88
C PHE A 7 6.83 -9.22 25.33
N GLU A 8 8.03 -8.75 25.69
CA GLU A 8 8.49 -8.68 27.06
C GLU A 8 7.84 -7.51 27.81
N LEU A 9 7.80 -7.60 29.12
CA LEU A 9 7.24 -6.52 29.95
C LEU A 9 8.16 -5.29 29.98
N THR A 10 9.47 -5.50 29.91
CA THR A 10 10.47 -4.44 30.08
C THR A 10 11.56 -4.55 29.01
N TYR A 11 11.89 -3.42 28.41
CA TYR A 11 12.98 -3.28 27.47
C TYR A 11 13.91 -2.18 27.97
N SER A 12 15.21 -2.46 28.05
CA SER A 12 16.21 -1.50 28.58
C SER A 12 17.46 -1.52 27.73
N THR A 13 17.99 -0.34 27.46
CA THR A 13 19.23 -0.18 26.69
C THR A 13 20.38 -0.89 27.37
N GLY A 14 21.16 -1.65 26.59
CA GLY A 14 22.32 -2.41 27.08
C GLY A 14 21.99 -3.73 27.76
N LEU A 15 20.71 -4.06 27.98
CA LEU A 15 20.26 -5.32 28.52
C LEU A 15 19.91 -6.33 27.40
N GLN A 16 19.30 -7.47 27.79
CA GLN A 16 18.94 -8.56 26.89
C GLN A 16 17.93 -8.14 25.83
N HIS A 17 16.91 -7.35 26.22
CA HIS A 17 15.85 -6.83 25.36
C HIS A 17 15.93 -5.32 25.30
N GLU A 18 16.19 -4.78 24.11
CA GLU A 18 16.36 -3.35 23.89
C GLU A 18 15.10 -2.67 23.31
N PRO A 19 14.86 -1.37 23.60
CA PRO A 19 13.71 -0.64 23.11
C PRO A 19 13.53 -0.70 21.57
N LYS A 20 14.63 -0.73 20.81
CA LYS A 20 14.57 -0.85 19.34
C LYS A 20 13.90 -2.15 18.86
N GLU A 21 14.10 -3.25 19.61
CA GLU A 21 13.46 -4.54 19.29
C GLU A 21 11.94 -4.42 19.42
N PHE A 22 11.48 -3.85 20.54
CA PHE A 22 10.07 -3.59 20.79
C PHE A 22 9.45 -2.74 19.67
N PHE A 23 10.05 -1.58 19.38
CA PHE A 23 9.52 -0.65 18.39
C PHE A 23 9.51 -1.25 16.98
N THR A 24 10.57 -1.94 16.60
CA THR A 24 10.64 -2.61 15.30
C THR A 24 9.53 -3.65 15.15
N GLU A 25 9.39 -4.54 16.13
CA GLU A 25 8.37 -5.59 16.09
C GLU A 25 6.95 -5.04 16.11
N ALA A 26 6.68 -4.03 16.95
CA ALA A 26 5.39 -3.39 17.03
C ALA A 26 5.03 -2.66 15.72
N LEU A 27 5.98 -1.93 15.11
CA LEU A 27 5.78 -1.21 13.85
C LEU A 27 5.42 -2.14 12.68
N ILE A 28 6.18 -3.21 12.47
CA ILE A 28 5.98 -4.10 11.32
C ILE A 28 4.66 -4.88 11.37
N GLU A 29 4.03 -4.99 12.54
CA GLU A 29 2.76 -5.70 12.73
C GLU A 29 1.54 -4.78 12.87
N SER A 30 1.75 -3.46 12.95
CA SER A 30 0.68 -2.50 13.25
C SER A 30 0.10 -1.83 12.01
N LYS A 31 -1.12 -1.30 12.15
CA LYS A 31 -1.84 -0.46 11.18
C LYS A 31 -2.04 0.96 11.67
N SER A 32 -1.99 1.18 12.99
CA SER A 32 -1.98 2.51 13.56
C SER A 32 -1.03 2.61 14.73
N PHE A 33 -0.49 3.81 14.92
CA PHE A 33 0.40 4.14 16.03
C PHE A 33 0.06 5.51 16.58
N ASP A 34 -0.39 5.53 17.82
CA ASP A 34 -0.66 6.73 18.60
C ASP A 34 0.52 6.99 19.53
N LEU A 35 1.17 8.13 19.39
CA LEU A 35 2.41 8.44 20.09
C LEU A 35 2.31 9.74 20.87
N GLY A 36 2.49 9.69 22.19
CA GLY A 36 2.66 10.84 23.06
C GLY A 36 4.14 11.07 23.40
N LEU A 37 4.66 12.23 23.05
CA LEU A 37 6.04 12.64 23.28
C LEU A 37 6.11 13.85 24.22
N GLY A 38 7.07 13.86 25.14
CA GLY A 38 7.38 15.03 25.95
C GLY A 38 8.13 16.11 25.18
N PHE A 39 8.98 15.73 24.22
CA PHE A 39 9.78 16.64 23.41
C PHE A 39 10.33 15.88 22.16
N PHE A 40 10.53 16.59 21.06
CA PHE A 40 11.22 16.03 19.89
C PHE A 40 12.71 15.92 20.18
N SER A 41 13.24 14.70 20.23
CA SER A 41 14.68 14.47 20.39
C SER A 41 15.16 13.36 19.47
N THR A 42 16.45 13.42 19.07
CA THR A 42 17.05 12.49 18.11
C THR A 42 17.05 11.04 18.58
N SER A 43 17.18 10.79 19.85
CA SER A 43 17.42 9.46 20.37
C SER A 43 16.20 8.54 20.34
N GLY A 44 15.00 9.06 20.62
CA GLY A 44 13.77 8.30 20.49
C GLY A 44 13.38 8.03 19.04
N ILE A 45 13.75 8.95 18.19
CA ILE A 45 13.62 8.86 16.74
C ILE A 45 14.41 7.68 16.18
N ARG A 46 15.62 7.42 16.71
CA ARG A 46 16.49 6.32 16.27
C ARG A 46 15.88 4.95 16.53
N CYS A 47 15.21 4.76 17.66
CA CYS A 47 14.51 3.49 17.94
C CYS A 47 13.40 3.18 16.96
N LEU A 48 12.84 4.20 16.31
CA LEU A 48 11.78 4.07 15.29
C LEU A 48 12.34 3.92 13.85
N ALA A 49 13.65 4.04 13.64
CA ALA A 49 14.24 4.01 12.30
C ALA A 49 14.08 2.64 11.61
N TYR A 50 13.97 1.56 12.38
CA TYR A 50 13.77 0.21 11.88
C TYR A 50 12.28 -0.16 11.91
N GLY A 51 11.78 -0.75 10.83
CA GLY A 51 10.37 -1.16 10.69
C GLY A 51 9.42 -0.03 10.30
N PHE A 52 9.86 1.23 10.28
CA PHE A 52 8.98 2.35 9.97
C PHE A 52 8.58 2.41 8.48
N ALA A 53 9.52 2.13 7.58
CA ALA A 53 9.18 2.03 6.15
C ALA A 53 8.24 0.85 5.86
N LEU A 54 8.40 -0.27 6.55
CA LEU A 54 7.47 -1.40 6.49
C LEU A 54 6.09 -1.06 7.06
N PHE A 55 6.02 -0.33 8.18
CA PHE A 55 4.76 0.19 8.73
C PHE A 55 4.02 1.03 7.70
N ILE A 56 4.71 1.96 7.04
CA ILE A 56 4.15 2.79 5.96
C ILE A 56 3.69 1.93 4.79
N ALA A 57 4.52 0.98 4.35
CA ALA A 57 4.24 0.06 3.24
C ALA A 57 3.00 -0.80 3.51
N ASN A 58 2.77 -1.17 4.76
CA ASN A 58 1.61 -1.93 5.21
C ASN A 58 0.35 -1.07 5.42
N GLY A 59 0.39 0.20 5.05
CA GLY A 59 -0.77 1.09 5.16
C GLY A 59 -0.92 1.77 6.51
N GLY A 60 0.14 1.81 7.31
CA GLY A 60 0.17 2.40 8.65
C GLY A 60 -0.24 3.86 8.69
N LYS A 61 -0.94 4.26 9.75
CA LYS A 61 -1.34 5.64 10.08
C LYS A 61 -0.79 6.01 11.45
N MET A 62 -0.46 7.28 11.64
CA MET A 62 0.13 7.75 12.89
C MET A 62 -0.54 9.02 13.38
N ARG A 63 -0.79 9.10 14.69
CA ARG A 63 -1.15 10.34 15.39
C ARG A 63 -0.10 10.66 16.44
N VAL A 64 0.32 11.91 16.52
CA VAL A 64 1.38 12.32 17.45
C VAL A 64 0.95 13.53 18.26
N VAL A 65 1.04 13.40 19.58
CA VAL A 65 0.90 14.50 20.52
C VAL A 65 2.27 14.86 21.08
N ILE A 66 2.67 16.11 20.92
CA ILE A 66 3.94 16.63 21.44
C ILE A 66 3.64 17.62 22.56
N ASN A 67 4.18 17.37 23.74
CA ASN A 67 4.08 18.29 24.86
C ASN A 67 5.28 19.24 24.86
N HIS A 68 5.04 20.54 24.86
CA HIS A 68 6.08 21.54 24.97
C HIS A 68 6.14 22.14 26.39
N ILE A 69 7.36 22.52 26.83
CA ILE A 69 7.60 23.12 28.13
C ILE A 69 7.41 24.64 28.04
N LEU A 70 6.57 25.18 28.92
CA LEU A 70 6.46 26.59 29.12
C LEU A 70 7.56 27.12 30.10
N SER A 71 8.21 28.20 29.74
CA SER A 71 8.95 29.00 30.74
C SER A 71 7.97 29.69 31.72
N GLU A 72 8.41 30.06 32.91
CA GLU A 72 7.58 30.79 33.86
C GLU A 72 7.08 32.15 33.28
N GLN A 73 7.85 32.77 32.39
CA GLN A 73 7.44 34.01 31.69
C GLN A 73 6.28 33.73 30.71
N ASP A 74 6.31 32.62 29.99
CA ASP A 74 5.30 32.23 29.03
C ASP A 74 3.99 31.89 29.74
N LYS A 75 4.03 31.18 30.87
CA LYS A 75 2.83 30.88 31.69
C LYS A 75 2.13 32.19 32.12
N ASN A 76 2.88 33.14 32.65
CA ASN A 76 2.33 34.41 33.07
C ASN A 76 1.74 35.22 31.90
N ALA A 77 2.27 35.09 30.70
CA ALA A 77 1.76 35.77 29.51
C ALA A 77 0.44 35.13 29.01
N ILE A 78 0.34 33.81 29.02
CA ILE A 78 -0.90 33.08 28.68
C ILE A 78 -2.01 33.37 29.69
N GLU A 79 -1.71 33.35 30.98
CA GLU A 79 -2.68 33.69 32.05
C GLU A 79 -3.21 35.12 31.93
N LYS A 80 -2.40 36.05 31.39
CA LYS A 80 -2.80 37.41 31.10
C LYS A 80 -3.55 37.61 29.77
N GLY A 81 -3.81 36.52 29.02
CA GLY A 81 -4.56 36.59 27.78
C GLY A 81 -3.81 37.26 26.61
N GLN A 82 -2.49 37.23 26.61
CA GLN A 82 -1.69 37.81 25.52
C GLN A 82 -1.74 36.86 24.29
N THR A 83 -2.39 37.30 23.24
CA THR A 83 -2.66 36.49 22.02
C THR A 83 -1.43 36.21 21.15
N GLY A 84 -0.33 36.94 21.28
CA GLY A 84 0.92 36.72 20.50
C GLY A 84 1.79 35.53 20.96
N VAL A 85 1.52 34.99 22.15
CA VAL A 85 2.36 33.94 22.75
C VAL A 85 2.25 32.62 22.01
N VAL A 86 1.10 32.31 21.42
CA VAL A 86 0.85 31.06 20.70
C VAL A 86 1.62 31.01 19.37
N GLU A 87 1.73 32.13 18.65
CA GLU A 87 2.51 32.23 17.42
C GLU A 87 4.01 32.12 17.69
N ASP A 88 4.51 32.70 18.77
CA ASP A 88 5.90 32.56 19.22
C ASP A 88 6.28 31.10 19.54
N PHE A 89 5.31 30.26 19.97
CA PHE A 89 5.55 28.84 20.25
C PHE A 89 5.75 28.01 19.01
N GLU A 90 4.96 28.22 17.98
CA GLU A 90 5.15 27.51 16.71
C GLU A 90 6.54 27.81 16.13
N ASP A 91 6.97 29.05 16.19
CA ASP A 91 8.30 29.50 15.72
C ASP A 91 9.44 28.91 16.56
N ARG A 92 9.27 28.75 17.86
CA ARG A 92 10.25 28.07 18.73
C ARG A 92 10.37 26.60 18.39
N ILE A 93 9.25 25.88 18.28
CA ILE A 93 9.25 24.47 17.87
C ILE A 93 9.90 24.32 16.49
N LEU A 94 9.62 25.22 15.56
CA LEU A 94 10.23 25.24 14.23
C LEU A 94 11.76 25.44 14.31
N ASN A 95 12.23 26.34 15.15
CA ASN A 95 13.66 26.54 15.35
C ASN A 95 14.34 25.32 15.95
N ASP A 96 13.73 24.70 16.96
CA ASP A 96 14.26 23.48 17.60
C ASP A 96 14.34 22.33 16.59
N VAL A 97 13.29 22.10 15.80
CA VAL A 97 13.28 21.09 14.73
C VAL A 97 14.28 21.42 13.64
N THR A 98 14.48 22.70 13.32
CA THR A 98 15.45 23.14 12.32
C THR A 98 16.89 22.88 12.78
N GLN A 99 17.21 23.18 14.05
CA GLN A 99 18.52 22.88 14.64
C GLN A 99 18.76 21.37 14.68
N LEU A 100 17.77 20.60 15.14
CA LEU A 100 17.81 19.15 15.13
C LEU A 100 18.11 18.59 13.74
N CYS A 101 17.43 19.09 12.72
CA CYS A 101 17.61 18.67 11.33
C CYS A 101 19.00 19.00 10.73
N ASN A 102 19.84 19.76 11.40
CA ASN A 102 21.21 20.06 10.97
C ASN A 102 22.25 19.07 11.53
N THR A 103 21.87 18.22 12.49
CA THR A 103 22.77 17.29 13.20
C THR A 103 22.32 15.82 13.08
N LEU A 104 21.52 15.50 12.07
CA LEU A 104 20.93 14.18 11.91
C LEU A 104 21.95 13.11 11.51
N SER A 105 21.92 11.97 12.18
CA SER A 105 22.55 10.73 11.75
C SER A 105 21.82 10.13 10.51
N ARG A 106 22.35 9.03 9.98
CA ARG A 106 21.67 8.28 8.90
C ARG A 106 20.29 7.75 9.35
N GLN A 107 20.21 7.23 10.56
CA GLN A 107 18.95 6.70 11.15
C GLN A 107 17.95 7.82 11.39
N ASP A 108 18.38 8.96 11.97
CA ASP A 108 17.53 10.12 12.16
C ASP A 108 16.98 10.63 10.82
N THR A 109 17.84 10.70 9.80
CA THR A 109 17.45 11.10 8.45
C THR A 109 16.40 10.15 7.86
N GLN A 110 16.56 8.84 8.04
CA GLN A 110 15.57 7.86 7.59
C GLN A 110 14.23 8.05 8.29
N PHE A 111 14.22 8.25 9.60
CA PHE A 111 13.01 8.55 10.34
C PHE A 111 12.29 9.78 9.78
N PHE A 112 12.99 10.90 9.61
CA PHE A 112 12.39 12.13 9.09
C PHE A 112 11.88 12.00 7.64
N ARG A 113 12.52 11.20 6.83
CA ARG A 113 12.02 10.86 5.48
C ARG A 113 10.72 10.08 5.54
N CYS A 114 10.64 9.06 6.38
CA CYS A 114 9.41 8.30 6.62
C CYS A 114 8.30 9.20 7.15
N PHE A 115 8.63 10.07 8.06
CA PHE A 115 7.75 11.03 8.70
C PHE A 115 7.18 12.04 7.69
N SER A 116 8.05 12.68 6.90
CA SER A 116 7.67 13.56 5.79
C SER A 116 6.78 12.86 4.78
N TYR A 117 7.10 11.63 4.44
CA TYR A 117 6.29 10.84 3.52
C TYR A 117 4.87 10.60 4.07
N LEU A 118 4.72 10.21 5.34
CA LEU A 118 3.41 10.04 5.99
C LEU A 118 2.58 11.33 6.00
N ILE A 119 3.22 12.48 6.27
CA ILE A 119 2.56 13.80 6.20
C ILE A 119 2.08 14.06 4.77
N SER A 120 2.93 13.82 3.76
CA SER A 120 2.62 14.11 2.35
C SER A 120 1.44 13.30 1.79
N ILE A 121 1.18 12.13 2.36
CA ILE A 121 0.09 11.23 1.96
C ILE A 121 -1.11 11.27 2.92
N ASN A 122 -1.17 12.26 3.82
CA ASN A 122 -2.24 12.45 4.81
C ASN A 122 -2.51 11.21 5.70
N ARG A 123 -1.44 10.49 6.07
CA ARG A 123 -1.51 9.35 7.01
C ARG A 123 -0.89 9.67 8.37
N MET A 124 -0.51 10.91 8.59
CA MET A 124 0.00 11.38 9.85
C MET A 124 -0.64 12.70 10.22
N GLU A 125 -1.06 12.76 11.45
CA GLU A 125 -1.63 13.94 12.07
C GLU A 125 -0.84 14.30 13.34
N PHE A 126 -0.71 15.60 13.59
CA PHE A 126 0.11 16.16 14.63
C PHE A 126 -0.65 17.16 15.45
N VAL A 127 -0.43 17.12 16.77
CA VAL A 127 -0.88 18.13 17.71
C VAL A 127 0.27 18.48 18.65
N ALA A 128 0.58 19.77 18.79
CA ALA A 128 1.42 20.22 19.88
C ALA A 128 0.56 20.73 21.03
N THR A 129 0.95 20.44 22.26
CA THR A 129 0.21 20.86 23.46
C THR A 129 1.14 21.56 24.45
N ILE A 130 0.57 22.49 25.21
CA ILE A 130 1.23 23.19 26.30
C ILE A 130 0.45 22.94 27.58
N SER A 131 1.15 22.59 28.67
CA SER A 131 0.53 22.46 30.00
C SER A 131 0.41 23.82 30.70
N THR A 132 -0.79 24.16 31.18
CA THR A 132 -1.08 25.35 31.95
C THR A 132 -0.66 25.24 33.44
N GLN A 133 -0.47 24.03 33.96
CA GLN A 133 -0.18 23.78 35.39
C GLN A 133 1.29 23.52 35.72
N GLY A 134 2.23 23.71 34.80
CA GLY A 134 3.66 23.72 35.10
C GLY A 134 4.27 22.38 35.54
N GLY A 135 3.56 21.30 35.53
CA GLY A 135 4.07 19.95 35.73
C GLY A 135 4.21 19.27 34.40
N LEU A 136 5.39 18.85 34.04
CA LEU A 136 5.61 18.22 32.75
C LEU A 136 5.25 16.75 32.80
N GLY A 137 4.39 16.36 31.88
CA GLY A 137 4.42 15.00 31.41
C GLY A 137 5.70 14.75 30.61
N HIS A 138 6.81 14.45 31.25
CA HIS A 138 7.99 13.87 30.60
C HIS A 138 7.70 12.46 30.08
N ASP A 139 6.49 12.00 30.27
CA ASP A 139 6.05 10.66 29.94
C ASP A 139 6.05 10.46 28.43
N LYS A 140 6.67 9.40 28.01
CA LYS A 140 6.58 8.92 26.65
C LYS A 140 5.75 7.67 26.67
N TYR A 141 4.73 7.67 25.87
CA TYR A 141 3.79 6.56 25.81
C TYR A 141 3.23 6.45 24.41
N GLY A 142 2.72 5.27 24.10
CA GLY A 142 2.06 5.08 22.82
C GLY A 142 1.30 3.78 22.76
N VAL A 143 0.47 3.68 21.74
CA VAL A 143 -0.38 2.52 21.50
C VAL A 143 -0.28 2.13 20.05
N PHE A 144 0.18 0.92 19.79
CA PHE A 144 0.16 0.26 18.50
C PHE A 144 -1.12 -0.56 18.37
N THR A 145 -1.75 -0.52 17.20
CA THR A 145 -2.96 -1.31 16.92
C THR A 145 -2.82 -2.02 15.58
N ASP A 146 -3.09 -3.33 15.54
CA ASP A 146 -3.10 -4.11 14.30
C ASP A 146 -4.47 -4.07 13.59
N GLN A 147 -4.57 -4.72 12.43
CA GLN A 147 -5.81 -4.76 11.64
C GLN A 147 -6.97 -5.52 12.30
N TYR A 148 -6.70 -6.27 13.36
CA TYR A 148 -7.70 -7.06 14.10
C TYR A 148 -8.10 -6.39 15.41
N GLY A 149 -7.55 -5.20 15.71
CA GLY A 149 -7.82 -4.46 16.94
C GLY A 149 -7.01 -4.93 18.14
N ASN A 150 -6.03 -5.83 17.98
CA ASN A 150 -5.09 -6.14 19.05
C ASN A 150 -4.19 -4.92 19.28
N LYS A 151 -3.90 -4.64 20.56
CA LYS A 151 -3.14 -3.46 20.95
C LYS A 151 -1.92 -3.83 21.79
N VAL A 152 -0.84 -3.11 21.57
CA VAL A 152 0.35 -3.11 22.42
C VAL A 152 0.65 -1.67 22.78
N ALA A 153 0.71 -1.37 24.06
CA ALA A 153 1.01 -0.04 24.56
C ALA A 153 2.35 -0.04 25.29
N PHE A 154 2.98 1.11 25.35
CA PHE A 154 4.17 1.30 26.17
C PHE A 154 4.11 2.60 26.95
N SER A 155 4.83 2.61 28.08
CA SER A 155 5.11 3.79 28.86
C SER A 155 6.57 3.74 29.32
N GLY A 156 7.25 4.90 29.34
CA GLY A 156 8.62 4.99 29.80
C GLY A 156 9.03 6.41 30.13
N SER A 157 10.08 6.51 30.93
CA SER A 157 10.74 7.78 31.25
C SER A 157 11.82 8.16 30.24
N ALA A 158 11.93 7.39 29.15
CA ALA A 158 12.96 7.54 28.16
C ALA A 158 13.03 8.98 27.68
N ASN A 159 14.03 9.72 28.15
CA ASN A 159 14.37 10.99 27.58
C ASN A 159 15.02 10.70 26.23
N PHE A 160 14.30 10.97 25.15
CA PHE A 160 14.86 10.92 23.81
C PHE A 160 15.92 12.04 23.61
N SER A 161 16.77 12.33 24.60
CA SER A 161 17.85 13.31 24.50
C SER A 161 19.21 12.63 24.39
N GLN A 162 20.09 13.16 23.57
CA GLN A 162 21.43 12.64 23.29
C GLN A 162 22.26 12.41 24.57
N THR A 163 22.11 13.28 25.57
CA THR A 163 22.82 13.21 26.86
C THR A 163 22.34 12.07 27.76
N ALA A 164 21.12 11.62 27.61
CA ALA A 164 20.57 10.53 28.44
C ALA A 164 20.97 9.14 27.89
N MET A 165 21.25 9.02 26.59
CA MET A 165 21.71 7.77 25.97
C MET A 165 23.18 7.46 26.23
N GLU A 166 24.01 8.46 26.44
CA GLU A 166 25.45 8.26 26.67
C GLU A 166 25.76 7.81 28.11
N LEU A 167 24.85 8.05 29.08
CA LEU A 167 25.11 7.81 30.49
C LEU A 167 23.97 7.14 31.28
N ASN A 168 22.72 7.11 30.82
CA ASN A 168 21.59 6.54 31.53
C ASN A 168 20.79 5.60 30.61
N GLY A 169 20.75 4.33 30.91
CA GLY A 169 19.97 3.33 30.17
C GLY A 169 18.49 3.69 30.13
N GLU A 170 17.92 3.69 28.95
CA GLU A 170 16.48 3.92 28.74
C GLU A 170 15.69 2.65 29.01
N THR A 171 14.59 2.79 29.72
CA THR A 171 13.68 1.66 30.01
C THR A 171 12.27 2.02 29.60
N ILE A 172 11.64 1.12 28.87
CA ILE A 172 10.20 1.17 28.57
C ILE A 172 9.52 -0.04 29.17
N THR A 173 8.29 0.13 29.61
CA THR A 173 7.41 -0.96 30.03
C THR A 173 6.33 -1.12 28.96
N ALA A 174 6.15 -2.35 28.46
CA ALA A 174 5.22 -2.70 27.40
C ALA A 174 4.04 -3.51 27.94
N PHE A 175 2.83 -3.18 27.50
CA PHE A 175 1.59 -3.80 27.91
C PHE A 175 0.84 -4.31 26.69
N THR A 176 0.39 -5.56 26.71
CA THR A 176 -0.41 -6.15 25.66
C THR A 176 -1.88 -6.20 26.05
N SER A 177 -2.81 -5.91 25.15
CA SER A 177 -4.25 -5.87 25.43
C SER A 177 -4.84 -7.23 25.87
N TRP A 178 -4.14 -8.32 25.60
CA TRP A 178 -4.56 -9.68 26.01
C TRP A 178 -4.01 -10.15 27.36
N LYS A 179 -2.97 -9.48 27.90
CA LYS A 179 -2.43 -9.76 29.23
C LYS A 179 -2.75 -8.65 30.24
N TYR A 180 -2.74 -7.39 29.78
CA TYR A 180 -2.83 -6.20 30.62
C TYR A 180 -3.84 -5.18 30.04
N PRO A 181 -5.12 -5.57 29.82
CA PRO A 181 -6.11 -4.74 29.11
C PRO A 181 -6.34 -3.38 29.76
N GLU A 182 -6.34 -3.30 31.10
CA GLU A 182 -6.59 -2.05 31.84
C GLU A 182 -5.49 -1.02 31.60
N TYR A 183 -4.23 -1.44 31.63
CA TYR A 183 -3.08 -0.54 31.36
C TYR A 183 -3.09 -0.02 29.93
N VAL A 184 -3.41 -0.88 28.96
CA VAL A 184 -3.54 -0.47 27.55
C VAL A 184 -4.67 0.54 27.39
N LYS A 185 -5.83 0.32 28.03
CA LYS A 185 -6.98 1.21 27.99
C LYS A 185 -6.67 2.56 28.65
N ASP A 186 -5.95 2.57 29.77
CA ASP A 186 -5.56 3.81 30.45
C ASP A 186 -4.63 4.66 29.58
N LEU A 187 -3.65 4.05 28.91
CA LEU A 187 -2.75 4.76 28.00
C LEU A 187 -3.47 5.26 26.74
N GLU A 188 -4.40 4.48 26.21
CA GLU A 188 -5.26 4.89 25.09
C GLU A 188 -6.17 6.08 25.49
N ASN A 189 -6.80 6.03 26.65
CA ASN A 189 -7.62 7.12 27.19
C ASN A 189 -6.77 8.38 27.41
N LYS A 190 -5.57 8.24 27.98
CA LYS A 190 -4.63 9.35 28.16
C LYS A 190 -4.29 10.01 26.82
N PHE A 191 -4.01 9.20 25.78
CA PHE A 191 -3.73 9.73 24.44
C PHE A 191 -4.95 10.46 23.86
N ASN A 192 -6.12 9.84 23.90
CA ASN A 192 -7.34 10.41 23.33
C ASN A 192 -7.77 11.70 24.04
N ASN A 193 -7.65 11.77 25.37
CA ASN A 193 -7.95 13.00 26.14
C ASN A 193 -7.01 14.16 25.72
N ASN A 194 -5.73 13.88 25.49
CA ASN A 194 -4.79 14.88 25.04
C ASN A 194 -5.02 15.25 23.56
N TRP A 195 -5.40 14.29 22.73
CA TRP A 195 -5.68 14.47 21.31
C TRP A 195 -6.95 15.29 21.06
N ASN A 196 -8.02 15.00 21.77
CA ASN A 196 -9.33 15.65 21.62
C ASN A 196 -9.44 16.99 22.37
N GLN A 197 -8.40 17.42 23.06
CA GLN A 197 -8.43 18.59 23.93
C GLN A 197 -9.43 18.46 25.12
N ASP A 198 -9.72 17.24 25.54
CA ASP A 198 -10.59 16.96 26.68
C ASP A 198 -9.86 17.19 28.02
N ASN A 199 -8.55 17.35 27.99
CA ASN A 199 -7.72 17.71 29.14
C ASN A 199 -7.71 19.23 29.35
N PRO A 200 -8.37 19.76 30.39
CA PRO A 200 -8.49 21.21 30.61
C PRO A 200 -7.16 21.91 30.96
N HIS A 201 -6.12 21.13 31.22
CA HIS A 201 -4.78 21.63 31.54
C HIS A 201 -3.86 21.71 30.34
N LEU A 202 -4.33 21.34 29.14
CA LEU A 202 -3.58 21.38 27.91
C LEU A 202 -4.19 22.35 26.90
N ILE A 203 -3.36 23.17 26.30
CA ILE A 203 -3.72 24.07 25.19
C ILE A 203 -3.09 23.53 23.93
N HIS A 204 -3.89 23.35 22.87
CA HIS A 204 -3.39 22.96 21.54
C HIS A 204 -2.76 24.16 20.82
N ILE A 205 -1.60 23.91 20.22
CA ILE A 205 -0.87 24.89 19.41
C ILE A 205 -0.88 24.46 17.95
N PRO A 206 -1.15 25.36 17.00
CA PRO A 206 -0.94 25.11 15.59
C PRO A 206 0.53 24.77 15.31
N ILE A 207 0.78 23.77 14.46
CA ILE A 207 2.14 23.37 14.05
C ILE A 207 2.26 23.22 12.53
N SER A 208 1.49 24.00 11.80
CA SER A 208 1.44 24.00 10.34
C SER A 208 2.78 24.36 9.69
N LYS A 209 3.51 25.29 10.27
CA LYS A 209 4.86 25.71 9.82
C LYS A 209 5.85 24.54 9.99
N VAL A 210 5.80 23.85 11.14
CA VAL A 210 6.69 22.71 11.46
C VAL A 210 6.44 21.55 10.50
N THR A 211 5.17 21.18 10.30
CA THR A 211 4.80 20.10 9.37
C THR A 211 5.16 20.44 7.93
N SER A 212 4.97 21.69 7.50
CA SER A 212 5.38 22.15 6.18
C SER A 212 6.89 22.10 6.02
N TYR A 213 7.65 22.57 6.99
CA TYR A 213 9.11 22.52 6.97
C TYR A 213 9.65 21.09 6.84
N ILE A 214 9.17 20.15 7.66
CA ILE A 214 9.58 18.74 7.60
C ILE A 214 9.22 18.14 6.24
N ARG A 215 7.99 18.35 5.77
CA ARG A 215 7.53 17.88 4.48
C ARG A 215 8.42 18.38 3.34
N ASP A 216 8.74 19.67 3.32
CA ASP A 216 9.46 20.30 2.21
C ASP A 216 10.96 19.93 2.23
N LYS A 217 11.57 19.90 3.41
CA LYS A 217 13.00 19.54 3.59
C LYS A 217 13.29 18.08 3.17
N PHE A 218 12.38 17.15 3.42
CA PHE A 218 12.56 15.72 3.13
C PHE A 218 11.64 15.23 1.99
N SER A 219 11.16 16.14 1.14
CA SER A 219 10.25 15.87 0.03
C SER A 219 10.89 15.01 -1.07
N GLY A 220 10.03 14.45 -1.95
CA GLY A 220 10.47 13.73 -3.17
C GLY A 220 10.90 12.29 -2.96
N VAL A 221 10.80 11.74 -1.76
CA VAL A 221 11.15 10.34 -1.48
C VAL A 221 9.97 9.43 -1.83
N LYS A 222 10.23 8.37 -2.60
CA LYS A 222 9.24 7.34 -2.90
C LYS A 222 9.29 6.23 -1.84
N LEU A 223 8.16 5.54 -1.64
CA LEU A 223 8.08 4.42 -0.68
C LEU A 223 9.15 3.35 -0.92
N LYS A 224 9.46 3.03 -2.18
CA LYS A 224 10.53 2.09 -2.52
C LYS A 224 11.88 2.53 -1.96
N ASN A 225 12.22 3.81 -2.11
CA ASN A 225 13.49 4.36 -1.60
C ASN A 225 13.55 4.28 -0.06
N LEU A 226 12.42 4.46 0.64
CA LEU A 226 12.37 4.32 2.10
C LEU A 226 12.64 2.87 2.53
N LEU A 227 12.09 1.89 1.80
CA LEU A 227 12.33 0.48 2.06
C LEU A 227 13.78 0.09 1.77
N ASP A 228 14.32 0.52 0.62
CA ASP A 228 15.71 0.24 0.24
C ASP A 228 16.70 0.83 1.28
N LEU A 229 16.46 2.06 1.75
CA LEU A 229 17.27 2.69 2.80
C LEU A 229 17.17 1.97 4.16
N GLU A 230 16.00 1.42 4.50
CA GLU A 230 15.84 0.64 5.74
C GLU A 230 16.61 -0.69 5.66
N ILE A 231 16.66 -1.33 4.48
CA ILE A 231 17.49 -2.51 4.21
C ILE A 231 18.97 -2.14 4.38
N ASP A 232 19.41 -1.07 3.72
CA ASP A 232 20.80 -0.59 3.81
C ASP A 232 21.23 -0.29 5.25
N LEU A 233 20.34 0.26 6.09
CA LEU A 233 20.63 0.53 7.50
C LEU A 233 20.82 -0.74 8.34
N ARG A 234 20.19 -1.87 7.95
CA ARG A 234 20.36 -3.16 8.62
C ARG A 234 21.64 -3.88 8.20
N ASP A 235 22.00 -3.75 6.92
CA ASP A 235 23.13 -4.48 6.33
C ASP A 235 24.48 -3.84 6.64
N VAL A 236 24.49 -2.55 7.01
CA VAL A 236 25.71 -1.84 7.38
C VAL A 236 26.08 -2.22 8.81
N ASN A 237 27.01 -3.18 8.94
CA ASN A 237 27.74 -3.47 10.18
C ASN A 237 28.76 -2.36 10.54
N GLU A 238 28.60 -1.16 10.04
CA GLU A 238 29.40 -0.01 10.47
C GLU A 238 28.94 0.40 11.86
N ILE A 239 29.67 -0.06 12.84
CA ILE A 239 29.71 0.51 14.18
C ILE A 239 30.02 1.98 13.98
N ASP A 240 28.98 2.84 14.06
CA ASP A 240 29.19 4.25 14.15
C ASP A 240 29.95 4.44 15.47
N SER A 241 31.26 4.71 15.37
CA SER A 241 32.20 4.72 16.50
C SER A 241 31.84 5.77 17.56
N PHE A 242 30.79 6.53 17.35
CA PHE A 242 30.26 7.57 18.22
C PHE A 242 29.04 7.17 19.06
N ASP A 243 28.42 6.01 18.81
CA ASP A 243 27.24 5.57 19.57
C ASP A 243 27.30 4.10 19.96
N PRO A 244 27.96 3.77 21.11
CA PRO A 244 28.10 2.39 21.58
C PRO A 244 26.77 1.72 21.95
N ILE A 245 25.68 2.47 22.09
CA ILE A 245 24.38 1.96 22.58
C ILE A 245 23.49 1.45 21.43
N THR A 246 23.59 2.06 20.24
CA THR A 246 22.84 1.63 19.05
C THR A 246 23.59 0.58 18.23
N SER A 247 24.79 0.17 18.65
CA SER A 247 25.70 -0.72 17.91
C SER A 247 25.33 -2.19 17.90
N LYS A 248 24.41 -2.63 18.75
CA LYS A 248 23.97 -4.04 18.69
C LYS A 248 23.08 -4.25 17.45
N PRO A 249 23.33 -5.29 16.64
CA PRO A 249 22.44 -5.63 15.54
C PRO A 249 21.03 -5.98 16.03
N LEU A 250 20.04 -5.89 15.14
CA LEU A 250 18.72 -6.46 15.43
C LEU A 250 18.82 -7.99 15.57
N PRO A 251 18.02 -8.61 16.44
CA PRO A 251 17.97 -10.07 16.55
C PRO A 251 17.64 -10.75 15.21
N GLU A 252 18.27 -11.88 14.92
CA GLU A 252 18.09 -12.60 13.64
C GLU A 252 16.62 -12.93 13.34
N TYR A 253 15.83 -13.31 14.38
CA TYR A 253 14.41 -13.60 14.19
C TYR A 253 13.64 -12.38 13.67
N LEU A 254 14.00 -11.18 14.15
CA LEU A 254 13.34 -9.93 13.76
C LEU A 254 13.75 -9.50 12.35
N VAL A 255 15.04 -9.66 12.01
CA VAL A 255 15.54 -9.47 10.63
C VAL A 255 14.81 -10.39 9.67
N GLY A 256 14.72 -11.69 9.98
CA GLY A 256 13.98 -12.66 9.17
C GLY A 256 12.48 -12.31 9.02
N LYS A 257 11.87 -11.77 10.07
CA LYS A 257 10.49 -11.30 10.04
C LYS A 257 10.32 -10.08 9.14
N MET A 258 11.24 -9.12 9.18
CA MET A 258 11.26 -7.95 8.29
C MET A 258 11.43 -8.38 6.83
N GLU A 259 12.39 -9.24 6.52
CA GLU A 259 12.59 -9.77 5.16
C GLU A 259 11.36 -10.48 4.61
N PHE A 260 10.66 -11.24 5.47
CA PHE A 260 9.40 -11.86 5.09
C PHE A 260 8.34 -10.81 4.72
N LYS A 261 8.18 -9.78 5.56
CA LYS A 261 7.24 -8.67 5.33
C LYS A 261 7.59 -7.85 4.09
N GLU A 262 8.85 -7.66 3.78
CA GLU A 262 9.30 -6.98 2.56
C GLU A 262 8.86 -7.69 1.30
N ARG A 263 8.76 -9.02 1.33
CA ARG A 263 8.32 -9.86 0.21
C ARG A 263 6.80 -9.98 0.10
N GLU A 264 6.04 -9.50 1.09
CA GLU A 264 4.58 -9.56 1.04
C GLU A 264 4.01 -8.64 -0.04
N PRO A 265 2.99 -9.10 -0.79
CA PRO A 265 2.24 -8.24 -1.70
C PRO A 265 1.62 -7.05 -0.96
N ARG A 266 1.67 -5.88 -1.60
CA ARG A 266 1.15 -4.63 -1.03
C ARG A 266 0.60 -3.71 -2.11
N PHE A 267 -0.26 -2.80 -1.71
CA PHE A 267 -0.76 -1.77 -2.60
C PHE A 267 0.35 -0.75 -2.86
N PRO A 268 0.72 -0.46 -4.13
CA PRO A 268 1.92 0.32 -4.44
C PRO A 268 1.74 1.84 -4.30
N PHE A 269 0.48 2.30 -4.12
CA PHE A 269 0.17 3.73 -4.02
C PHE A 269 -0.20 4.11 -2.58
N PRO A 270 -0.21 5.42 -2.25
CA PRO A 270 -0.52 5.89 -0.90
C PRO A 270 -1.88 5.45 -0.38
N SER A 271 -2.90 5.41 -1.25
CA SER A 271 -4.25 4.97 -0.91
C SER A 271 -4.97 4.40 -2.11
N GLU A 272 -5.95 3.54 -1.85
CA GLU A 272 -6.91 3.10 -2.85
C GLU A 272 -7.81 4.28 -3.24
N ARG A 273 -8.15 4.37 -4.52
CA ARG A 273 -9.18 5.31 -5.00
C ARG A 273 -10.56 4.72 -4.75
N SER A 274 -11.58 5.59 -4.59
CA SER A 274 -12.98 5.16 -4.41
C SER A 274 -13.43 4.16 -5.46
N ILE A 275 -13.08 4.38 -6.73
CA ILE A 275 -13.41 3.49 -7.84
C ILE A 275 -12.85 2.06 -7.68
N GLN A 276 -11.70 1.91 -7.04
CA GLN A 276 -11.08 0.60 -6.78
C GLN A 276 -11.79 -0.13 -5.64
N ILE A 277 -12.19 0.63 -4.61
CA ILE A 277 -12.96 0.12 -3.47
C ILE A 277 -14.35 -0.33 -3.94
N ASP A 278 -15.01 0.51 -4.75
CA ASP A 278 -16.36 0.23 -5.26
C ASP A 278 -16.38 -0.96 -6.24
N ALA A 279 -15.37 -1.05 -7.12
CA ALA A 279 -15.23 -2.19 -8.02
C ALA A 279 -14.99 -3.49 -7.24
N TYR A 280 -14.14 -3.46 -6.20
CA TYR A 280 -13.93 -4.61 -5.33
C TYR A 280 -15.21 -5.04 -4.61
N ARG A 281 -15.96 -4.08 -4.04
CA ARG A 281 -17.24 -4.36 -3.37
C ARG A 281 -18.25 -5.01 -4.34
N ALA A 282 -18.43 -4.44 -5.52
CA ALA A 282 -19.31 -4.99 -6.54
C ALA A 282 -18.90 -6.41 -6.97
N TRP A 283 -17.60 -6.68 -7.04
CA TRP A 283 -17.08 -8.01 -7.37
C TRP A 283 -17.39 -9.03 -6.26
N ILE A 284 -17.24 -8.65 -4.98
CA ILE A 284 -17.61 -9.50 -3.84
C ILE A 284 -19.12 -9.82 -3.88
N GLU A 285 -19.97 -8.80 -4.06
CA GLU A 285 -21.42 -8.92 -4.13
C GLU A 285 -21.86 -9.83 -5.29
N ASN A 286 -21.10 -9.85 -6.39
CA ASN A 286 -21.34 -10.75 -7.52
C ASN A 286 -20.56 -12.09 -7.44
N ASN A 287 -20.36 -12.61 -6.23
CA ASN A 287 -19.69 -13.88 -5.96
C ASN A 287 -18.27 -13.98 -6.55
N LYS A 288 -17.53 -12.88 -6.54
CA LYS A 288 -16.17 -12.75 -7.07
C LYS A 288 -16.08 -13.08 -8.57
N ASN A 289 -17.12 -12.73 -9.33
CA ASN A 289 -17.17 -12.79 -10.79
C ASN A 289 -17.56 -11.40 -11.33
N GLY A 290 -17.05 -11.05 -12.51
CA GLY A 290 -17.56 -9.83 -13.12
C GLY A 290 -16.72 -9.21 -14.21
N ILE A 291 -17.37 -8.30 -14.94
CA ILE A 291 -16.74 -7.39 -15.89
C ILE A 291 -16.66 -5.99 -15.28
N PHE A 292 -15.47 -5.45 -15.26
CA PHE A 292 -15.22 -4.06 -14.93
C PHE A 292 -15.17 -3.24 -16.23
N ALA A 293 -16.29 -2.63 -16.56
CA ALA A 293 -16.44 -1.76 -17.74
C ALA A 293 -15.92 -0.36 -17.40
N MET A 294 -14.61 -0.20 -17.40
CA MET A 294 -13.92 1.03 -16.96
C MET A 294 -13.20 1.72 -18.11
N ALA A 295 -13.27 3.06 -18.13
CA ALA A 295 -12.58 3.88 -19.13
C ALA A 295 -11.08 3.58 -19.22
N THR A 296 -10.51 3.75 -20.41
CA THR A 296 -9.05 3.66 -20.59
C THR A 296 -8.35 4.76 -19.77
N GLY A 297 -7.25 4.41 -19.12
CA GLY A 297 -6.52 5.34 -18.24
C GLY A 297 -7.09 5.48 -16.82
N SER A 298 -8.25 4.88 -16.50
CA SER A 298 -8.85 4.97 -15.15
C SER A 298 -8.20 4.04 -14.10
N GLY A 299 -7.28 3.16 -14.50
CA GLY A 299 -6.58 2.26 -13.59
C GLY A 299 -7.18 0.83 -13.51
N LYS A 300 -7.75 0.32 -14.61
CA LYS A 300 -8.29 -1.07 -14.69
C LYS A 300 -7.34 -2.12 -14.13
N THR A 301 -6.08 -2.09 -14.56
CA THR A 301 -5.03 -3.04 -14.14
C THR A 301 -4.82 -3.00 -12.62
N VAL A 302 -4.66 -1.79 -12.08
CA VAL A 302 -4.50 -1.57 -10.63
C VAL A 302 -5.72 -2.07 -9.86
N THR A 303 -6.94 -1.86 -10.39
CA THR A 303 -8.18 -2.34 -9.78
C THR A 303 -8.22 -3.86 -9.71
N ALA A 304 -7.87 -4.57 -10.79
CA ALA A 304 -7.85 -6.03 -10.81
C ALA A 304 -6.76 -6.61 -9.87
N LEU A 305 -5.57 -6.02 -9.87
CA LEU A 305 -4.49 -6.43 -8.96
C LEU A 305 -4.82 -6.14 -7.49
N ASN A 306 -5.58 -5.07 -7.22
CA ASN A 306 -6.09 -4.80 -5.89
C ASN A 306 -7.08 -5.88 -5.43
N CYS A 307 -7.96 -6.36 -6.31
CA CYS A 307 -8.82 -7.50 -6.00
C CYS A 307 -8.01 -8.76 -5.64
N LEU A 308 -6.92 -9.02 -6.37
CA LEU A 308 -6.00 -10.13 -6.07
C LEU A 308 -5.27 -9.93 -4.73
N LEU A 309 -4.86 -8.69 -4.43
CA LEU A 309 -4.24 -8.33 -3.15
C LEU A 309 -5.20 -8.56 -1.97
N LYS A 310 -6.46 -8.14 -2.10
CA LYS A 310 -7.50 -8.39 -1.08
C LYS A 310 -7.71 -9.88 -0.86
N GLN A 311 -7.70 -10.69 -1.94
CA GLN A 311 -7.74 -12.16 -1.83
C GLN A 311 -6.54 -12.72 -1.06
N TYR A 312 -5.33 -12.17 -1.27
CA TYR A 312 -4.16 -12.52 -0.48
C TYR A 312 -4.34 -12.19 1.00
N GLN A 313 -4.85 -10.99 1.30
CA GLN A 313 -5.09 -10.54 2.67
C GLN A 313 -6.12 -11.42 3.41
N GLU A 314 -7.14 -11.93 2.69
CA GLU A 314 -8.16 -12.83 3.24
C GLU A 314 -7.63 -14.27 3.45
N ASN A 315 -6.85 -14.80 2.51
CA ASN A 315 -6.52 -16.22 2.44
C ASN A 315 -5.07 -16.57 2.79
N GLY A 316 -4.18 -15.58 2.87
CA GLY A 316 -2.73 -15.76 3.07
C GLY A 316 -2.00 -16.34 1.86
N TYR A 317 -2.64 -16.38 0.68
CA TYR A 317 -2.02 -16.80 -0.58
C TYR A 317 -2.71 -16.11 -1.77
N TYR A 318 -2.01 -16.06 -2.89
CA TYR A 318 -2.53 -15.55 -4.17
C TYR A 318 -2.22 -16.53 -5.31
N LYS A 319 -3.17 -16.67 -6.22
CA LYS A 319 -3.02 -17.47 -7.45
C LYS A 319 -3.80 -16.78 -8.55
N ALA A 320 -3.14 -16.43 -9.65
CA ALA A 320 -3.81 -15.77 -10.76
C ALA A 320 -3.36 -16.29 -12.13
N ILE A 321 -4.26 -16.24 -13.10
CA ILE A 321 -3.97 -16.36 -14.52
C ILE A 321 -4.47 -15.09 -15.19
N ILE A 322 -3.54 -14.32 -15.74
CA ILE A 322 -3.79 -13.06 -16.42
C ILE A 322 -3.64 -13.29 -17.92
N VAL A 323 -4.69 -12.99 -18.69
CA VAL A 323 -4.69 -13.16 -20.14
C VAL A 323 -4.83 -11.78 -20.79
N VAL A 324 -3.93 -11.48 -21.72
CA VAL A 324 -3.81 -10.17 -22.35
C VAL A 324 -3.78 -10.28 -23.89
N PRO A 325 -4.15 -9.21 -24.63
CA PRO A 325 -4.17 -9.24 -26.10
C PRO A 325 -2.80 -9.38 -26.75
N THR A 326 -1.81 -8.66 -26.25
CA THR A 326 -0.51 -8.49 -26.92
C THR A 326 0.66 -8.78 -25.99
N LYS A 327 1.82 -9.01 -26.57
CA LYS A 327 3.08 -9.16 -25.85
C LYS A 327 3.49 -7.88 -25.10
N ALA A 328 3.22 -6.72 -25.69
CA ALA A 328 3.52 -5.44 -25.05
C ALA A 328 2.70 -5.24 -23.76
N LEU A 329 1.41 -5.60 -23.80
CA LEU A 329 0.57 -5.59 -22.60
C LEU A 329 1.01 -6.64 -21.58
N ALA A 330 1.54 -7.80 -22.01
CA ALA A 330 2.08 -8.79 -21.07
C ALA A 330 3.26 -8.23 -20.27
N LEU A 331 4.16 -7.46 -20.89
CA LEU A 331 5.27 -6.79 -20.22
C LEU A 331 4.75 -5.73 -19.23
N GLN A 332 3.79 -4.89 -19.66
CA GLN A 332 3.19 -3.90 -18.78
C GLN A 332 2.51 -4.55 -17.55
N TRP A 333 1.79 -5.65 -17.74
CA TRP A 333 1.19 -6.39 -16.64
C TRP A 333 2.24 -7.01 -15.71
N GLU A 334 3.37 -7.47 -16.24
CA GLU A 334 4.48 -7.99 -15.45
C GLU A 334 5.07 -6.90 -14.54
N ASP A 335 5.26 -5.68 -15.06
CA ASP A 335 5.72 -4.54 -14.29
C ASP A 335 4.72 -4.16 -13.18
N GLU A 336 3.42 -4.09 -13.50
CA GLU A 336 2.39 -3.77 -12.52
C GLU A 336 2.26 -4.84 -11.43
N VAL A 337 2.35 -6.12 -11.78
CA VAL A 337 2.35 -7.24 -10.82
C VAL A 337 3.56 -7.12 -9.87
N ARG A 338 4.73 -6.73 -10.40
CA ARG A 338 5.94 -6.49 -9.58
C ARG A 338 5.81 -5.26 -8.70
N HIS A 339 5.14 -4.19 -9.16
CA HIS A 339 4.84 -3.01 -8.33
C HIS A 339 3.99 -3.36 -7.11
N PHE A 340 3.05 -4.28 -7.26
CA PHE A 340 2.28 -4.83 -6.13
C PHE A 340 3.09 -5.79 -5.24
N ASN A 341 4.34 -6.04 -5.56
CA ASN A 341 5.23 -6.97 -4.89
C ASN A 341 4.75 -8.43 -4.91
N PHE A 342 3.94 -8.82 -5.91
CA PHE A 342 3.64 -10.22 -6.14
C PHE A 342 4.89 -10.94 -6.65
N GLN A 343 5.27 -12.01 -5.96
CA GLN A 343 6.41 -12.87 -6.30
C GLN A 343 5.95 -14.06 -7.15
N ASN A 344 6.89 -14.87 -7.63
CA ASN A 344 6.58 -16.08 -8.41
C ASN A 344 5.73 -15.81 -9.66
N VAL A 345 6.16 -14.85 -10.44
CA VAL A 345 5.53 -14.47 -11.71
C VAL A 345 6.10 -15.33 -12.83
N ILE A 346 5.22 -16.00 -13.59
CA ILE A 346 5.57 -16.76 -14.78
C ILE A 346 4.92 -16.07 -15.98
N SER A 347 5.72 -15.37 -16.77
CA SER A 347 5.28 -14.80 -18.04
C SER A 347 5.63 -15.75 -19.18
N THR A 348 4.62 -16.18 -19.93
CA THR A 348 4.83 -17.08 -21.08
C THR A 348 5.56 -16.42 -22.23
N HIS A 349 5.86 -15.13 -22.10
CA HIS A 349 6.52 -14.35 -23.12
C HIS A 349 7.98 -14.04 -22.79
N THR A 350 8.29 -13.68 -21.54
CA THR A 350 9.63 -13.33 -21.08
C THR A 350 10.40 -14.53 -20.53
N GLU A 351 9.71 -15.48 -19.90
CA GLU A 351 10.31 -16.66 -19.31
C GLU A 351 10.48 -17.79 -20.33
N LYS A 352 11.72 -18.13 -20.66
CA LYS A 352 12.04 -19.17 -21.66
C LYS A 352 11.57 -20.57 -21.21
N ASP A 353 11.70 -20.87 -19.92
CA ASP A 353 11.40 -22.19 -19.33
C ASP A 353 9.99 -22.30 -18.74
N TRP A 354 9.08 -21.40 -19.09
CA TRP A 354 7.75 -21.32 -18.50
C TRP A 354 6.96 -22.64 -18.50
N LYS A 355 7.16 -23.51 -19.51
CA LYS A 355 6.46 -24.80 -19.59
C LYS A 355 6.89 -25.74 -18.45
N ASN A 356 8.19 -25.84 -18.20
CA ASN A 356 8.72 -26.67 -17.12
C ASN A 356 8.35 -26.08 -15.75
N LEU A 357 8.35 -24.74 -15.62
CA LEU A 357 7.92 -24.08 -14.39
C LEU A 357 6.45 -24.39 -14.07
N LEU A 358 5.56 -24.33 -15.05
CA LEU A 358 4.16 -24.73 -14.88
C LEU A 358 4.01 -26.20 -14.52
N SER A 359 4.76 -27.10 -15.20
CA SER A 359 4.74 -28.53 -14.89
C SER A 359 5.21 -28.80 -13.45
N ARG A 360 6.30 -28.15 -13.02
CA ARG A 360 6.79 -28.24 -11.62
C ARG A 360 5.76 -27.72 -10.62
N TYR A 361 5.07 -26.63 -10.94
CA TYR A 361 4.01 -26.10 -10.09
C TYR A 361 2.86 -27.11 -9.97
N THR A 362 2.40 -27.69 -11.08
CA THR A 362 1.34 -28.71 -11.09
C THR A 362 1.72 -29.91 -10.22
N THR A 363 2.94 -30.44 -10.36
CA THR A 363 3.43 -31.55 -9.55
C THR A 363 3.44 -31.20 -8.06
N LYS A 364 3.90 -30.00 -7.68
CA LYS A 364 3.91 -29.52 -6.29
C LYS A 364 2.50 -29.26 -5.73
N SER A 365 1.54 -28.88 -6.57
CA SER A 365 0.15 -28.68 -6.15
C SER A 365 -0.51 -29.99 -5.71
N LEU A 366 -0.10 -31.12 -6.27
CA LEU A 366 -0.55 -32.45 -5.85
C LEU A 366 -0.16 -32.80 -4.42
N LEU A 367 0.93 -32.19 -3.91
CA LEU A 367 1.45 -32.38 -2.56
C LEU A 367 0.81 -31.44 -1.52
N ASN A 368 -0.33 -30.83 -1.83
CA ASN A 368 -1.06 -29.86 -0.98
C ASN A 368 -0.22 -28.62 -0.53
N GLN A 369 0.89 -28.34 -1.18
CA GLN A 369 1.68 -27.13 -0.88
C GLN A 369 0.97 -25.92 -1.49
N ARG A 370 0.47 -25.01 -0.63
CA ARG A 370 -0.02 -23.70 -1.04
C ARG A 370 1.16 -22.89 -1.57
N LYS A 371 1.14 -22.56 -2.85
CA LYS A 371 2.18 -21.73 -3.46
C LYS A 371 1.55 -20.55 -4.14
N ASN A 372 2.11 -19.39 -3.88
CA ASN A 372 1.79 -18.17 -4.57
C ASN A 372 2.28 -18.25 -6.02
N ILE A 373 1.44 -17.83 -6.98
CA ILE A 373 1.79 -17.79 -8.39
C ILE A 373 0.94 -16.77 -9.14
N VAL A 374 1.57 -16.06 -10.07
CA VAL A 374 0.89 -15.26 -11.09
C VAL A 374 1.39 -15.71 -12.45
N ILE A 375 0.48 -16.12 -13.32
CA ILE A 375 0.78 -16.53 -14.70
C ILE A 375 0.27 -15.44 -15.62
N ILE A 376 1.14 -14.89 -16.47
CA ILE A 376 0.79 -13.88 -17.48
C ILE A 376 0.96 -14.51 -18.85
N THR A 377 -0.10 -14.47 -19.67
CA THR A 377 -0.11 -15.10 -20.97
C THR A 377 -0.91 -14.29 -22.00
N THR A 378 -0.60 -14.42 -23.27
CA THR A 378 -1.44 -13.82 -24.32
C THR A 378 -2.60 -14.74 -24.69
N TYR A 379 -3.70 -14.20 -25.25
CA TYR A 379 -4.83 -15.01 -25.75
C TYR A 379 -4.38 -16.10 -26.74
N ALA A 380 -3.43 -15.80 -27.60
CA ALA A 380 -2.87 -16.76 -28.55
C ALA A 380 -2.13 -17.92 -27.88
N THR A 381 -1.50 -17.69 -26.73
CA THR A 381 -0.81 -18.75 -25.96
C THR A 381 -1.77 -19.44 -24.99
N PHE A 382 -2.73 -18.71 -24.43
CA PHE A 382 -3.76 -19.24 -23.53
C PHE A 382 -4.53 -20.43 -24.12
N ILE A 383 -4.91 -20.36 -25.40
CA ILE A 383 -5.64 -21.44 -26.08
C ILE A 383 -4.81 -22.68 -26.37
N ARG A 384 -3.46 -22.60 -26.23
CA ARG A 384 -2.56 -23.73 -26.52
C ARG A 384 -2.61 -24.82 -25.46
N LYS A 385 -2.27 -26.03 -25.89
CA LYS A 385 -2.35 -27.25 -25.08
C LYS A 385 -1.71 -27.10 -23.68
N HIS A 386 -0.51 -26.56 -23.60
CA HIS A 386 0.23 -26.47 -22.33
C HIS A 386 -0.51 -25.69 -21.23
N ILE A 387 -1.10 -24.54 -21.55
CA ILE A 387 -1.89 -23.77 -20.58
C ILE A 387 -3.19 -24.49 -20.25
N GLN A 388 -3.86 -25.06 -21.24
CA GLN A 388 -5.11 -25.78 -21.02
C GLN A 388 -4.90 -27.08 -20.21
N ASP A 389 -3.79 -27.78 -20.40
CA ASP A 389 -3.40 -28.93 -19.60
C ASP A 389 -3.06 -28.52 -18.16
N PHE A 390 -2.34 -27.39 -17.97
CA PHE A 390 -2.08 -26.82 -16.66
C PHE A 390 -3.40 -26.55 -15.90
N ILE A 391 -4.36 -25.89 -16.53
CA ILE A 391 -5.67 -25.57 -15.91
C ILE A 391 -6.43 -26.87 -15.53
N ARG A 392 -6.38 -27.90 -16.37
CA ARG A 392 -7.08 -29.17 -16.13
C ARG A 392 -6.43 -30.04 -15.08
N SER A 393 -5.11 -30.04 -14.99
CA SER A 393 -4.33 -30.94 -14.13
C SER A 393 -3.90 -30.35 -12.79
N THR A 394 -4.01 -29.03 -12.61
CA THR A 394 -3.60 -28.38 -11.36
C THR A 394 -4.64 -28.57 -10.27
N LYS A 395 -4.26 -29.22 -9.16
CA LYS A 395 -5.13 -29.36 -8.00
C LYS A 395 -5.35 -28.01 -7.33
N GLY A 396 -6.59 -27.67 -7.02
CA GLY A 396 -6.95 -26.39 -6.41
C GLY A 396 -7.00 -25.22 -7.42
N VAL A 397 -7.15 -25.52 -8.72
CA VAL A 397 -7.29 -24.50 -9.77
C VAL A 397 -8.52 -23.61 -9.58
N GLU A 398 -9.55 -24.10 -8.90
CA GLU A 398 -10.75 -23.36 -8.54
C GLU A 398 -10.48 -22.15 -7.63
N SER A 399 -9.34 -22.14 -6.93
CA SER A 399 -8.91 -21.05 -6.05
C SER A 399 -8.13 -19.94 -6.78
N PHE A 400 -7.88 -20.10 -8.08
CA PHE A 400 -7.25 -19.06 -8.88
C PHE A 400 -8.22 -17.91 -9.18
N VAL A 401 -7.65 -16.72 -9.41
CA VAL A 401 -8.36 -15.59 -10.02
C VAL A 401 -8.00 -15.56 -11.50
N PHE A 402 -8.98 -15.68 -12.37
CA PHE A 402 -8.81 -15.52 -13.81
C PHE A 402 -9.06 -14.06 -14.19
N ILE A 403 -8.06 -13.38 -14.71
CA ILE A 403 -8.11 -11.98 -15.11
C ILE A 403 -7.95 -11.91 -16.64
N ALA A 404 -8.92 -11.35 -17.33
CA ALA A 404 -8.89 -11.16 -18.77
C ALA A 404 -8.84 -9.66 -19.10
N ASP A 405 -7.72 -9.20 -19.59
CA ASP A 405 -7.58 -7.80 -20.06
C ASP A 405 -8.12 -7.70 -21.48
N GLU A 406 -8.80 -6.58 -21.77
CA GLU A 406 -9.61 -6.42 -22.98
C GLU A 406 -10.50 -7.65 -23.21
N ALA A 407 -11.35 -7.93 -22.23
CA ALA A 407 -12.13 -9.17 -22.10
C ALA A 407 -12.98 -9.50 -23.33
N HIS A 408 -13.34 -8.49 -24.14
CA HIS A 408 -14.05 -8.70 -25.42
C HIS A 408 -13.32 -9.69 -26.36
N ASN A 409 -11.97 -9.83 -26.21
CA ASN A 409 -11.20 -10.80 -26.99
C ASN A 409 -11.51 -12.27 -26.61
N LEU A 410 -12.02 -12.54 -25.41
CA LEU A 410 -12.46 -13.89 -25.03
C LEU A 410 -13.66 -14.38 -25.86
N GLY A 411 -14.52 -13.47 -26.33
CA GLY A 411 -15.64 -13.80 -27.20
C GLY A 411 -15.24 -14.33 -28.58
N ALA A 412 -13.99 -14.20 -29.00
CA ALA A 412 -13.51 -14.71 -30.28
C ALA A 412 -13.59 -16.24 -30.36
N THR A 413 -13.76 -16.79 -31.57
CA THR A 413 -14.05 -18.23 -31.86
C THR A 413 -13.05 -19.19 -31.21
N GLY A 414 -11.77 -18.82 -31.07
CA GLY A 414 -10.74 -19.65 -30.44
C GLY A 414 -10.84 -19.65 -28.91
N PRO A 415 -10.69 -18.48 -28.24
CA PRO A 415 -10.71 -18.33 -26.79
C PRO A 415 -12.05 -18.79 -26.17
N ILE A 416 -13.19 -18.50 -26.79
CA ILE A 416 -14.51 -18.82 -26.25
C ILE A 416 -14.71 -20.34 -26.02
N LYS A 417 -14.04 -21.18 -26.82
CA LYS A 417 -14.08 -22.67 -26.69
C LYS A 417 -13.16 -23.18 -25.58
N LYS A 418 -12.34 -22.29 -24.97
CA LYS A 418 -11.30 -22.64 -24.00
C LYS A 418 -11.47 -21.91 -22.67
N LEU A 419 -12.67 -21.39 -22.40
CA LEU A 419 -12.97 -20.71 -21.15
C LEU A 419 -12.70 -21.62 -19.94
N PRO A 420 -12.01 -21.13 -18.92
CA PRO A 420 -11.60 -21.92 -17.75
C PRO A 420 -12.74 -22.01 -16.71
N HIS A 421 -13.82 -22.74 -17.04
CA HIS A 421 -14.99 -22.87 -16.15
C HIS A 421 -14.68 -23.49 -14.78
N SER A 422 -13.56 -24.22 -14.66
CA SER A 422 -13.07 -24.76 -13.39
C SER A 422 -12.56 -23.68 -12.42
N ILE A 423 -12.20 -22.49 -12.92
CA ILE A 423 -11.76 -21.35 -12.08
C ILE A 423 -13.00 -20.63 -11.59
N ARG A 424 -13.10 -20.47 -10.25
CA ARG A 424 -14.27 -19.88 -9.60
C ARG A 424 -14.29 -18.35 -9.68
N TYR A 425 -13.16 -17.68 -9.51
CA TYR A 425 -13.06 -16.22 -9.39
C TYR A 425 -12.60 -15.61 -10.71
N ARG A 426 -13.34 -14.63 -11.24
CA ARG A 426 -13.12 -14.13 -12.60
C ARG A 426 -13.29 -12.61 -12.66
N ILE A 427 -12.38 -11.95 -13.36
CA ILE A 427 -12.40 -10.52 -13.63
C ILE A 427 -12.16 -10.30 -15.13
N GLY A 428 -13.12 -9.70 -15.81
CA GLY A 428 -12.97 -9.20 -17.17
C GLY A 428 -12.77 -7.68 -17.14
N LEU A 429 -11.76 -7.19 -17.82
CA LEU A 429 -11.46 -5.76 -17.93
C LEU A 429 -11.71 -5.32 -19.36
N SER A 430 -12.50 -4.28 -19.57
CA SER A 430 -12.66 -3.65 -20.88
C SER A 430 -13.25 -2.25 -20.73
N ALA A 431 -12.87 -1.31 -21.59
CA ALA A 431 -13.59 -0.05 -21.73
C ALA A 431 -14.89 -0.23 -22.54
N THR A 432 -14.88 -1.17 -23.46
CA THR A 432 -15.97 -1.51 -24.39
C THR A 432 -16.16 -3.02 -24.41
N PRO A 433 -16.89 -3.61 -23.44
CA PRO A 433 -17.03 -5.06 -23.35
C PRO A 433 -17.79 -5.70 -24.50
N GLU A 434 -18.66 -4.94 -25.13
CA GLU A 434 -19.46 -5.40 -26.25
C GLU A 434 -18.61 -5.61 -27.52
N ARG A 435 -18.83 -6.71 -28.21
CA ARG A 435 -18.18 -7.03 -29.46
C ARG A 435 -19.06 -6.57 -30.62
N ILE A 436 -18.53 -5.66 -31.42
CA ILE A 436 -19.20 -5.20 -32.62
C ILE A 436 -19.34 -6.39 -33.60
N TYR A 437 -20.55 -6.63 -34.10
CA TYR A 437 -20.90 -7.69 -35.05
C TYR A 437 -20.72 -9.15 -34.55
N ASP A 438 -20.63 -9.39 -33.24
CA ASP A 438 -20.51 -10.73 -32.66
C ASP A 438 -21.31 -10.84 -31.34
N GLU A 439 -22.64 -10.80 -31.46
CA GLU A 439 -23.56 -10.93 -30.32
C GLU A 439 -23.42 -12.24 -29.59
N GLY A 440 -23.23 -13.35 -30.34
CA GLY A 440 -23.08 -14.67 -29.77
C GLY A 440 -21.83 -14.84 -28.93
N GLY A 441 -20.70 -14.23 -29.36
CA GLY A 441 -19.47 -14.17 -28.59
C GLY A 441 -19.60 -13.29 -27.34
N SER A 442 -20.27 -12.14 -27.48
CA SER A 442 -20.58 -11.24 -26.35
C SER A 442 -21.43 -11.94 -25.30
N LYS A 443 -22.50 -12.58 -25.66
CA LYS A 443 -23.43 -13.31 -24.76
C LYS A 443 -22.69 -14.38 -23.94
N LYS A 444 -21.91 -15.25 -24.59
CA LYS A 444 -21.12 -16.28 -23.89
C LYS A 444 -20.09 -15.73 -22.94
N MET A 445 -19.49 -14.59 -23.28
CA MET A 445 -18.55 -13.89 -22.39
C MET A 445 -19.29 -13.33 -21.17
N TYR A 446 -20.45 -12.70 -21.34
CA TYR A 446 -21.26 -12.20 -20.24
C TYR A 446 -21.71 -13.34 -19.30
N GLU A 447 -22.16 -14.44 -19.84
CA GLU A 447 -22.51 -15.66 -19.08
C GLU A 447 -21.30 -16.17 -18.29
N PHE A 448 -20.10 -16.21 -18.91
CA PHE A 448 -18.87 -16.66 -18.24
C PHE A 448 -18.49 -15.79 -17.05
N PHE A 449 -18.65 -14.48 -17.15
CA PHE A 449 -18.34 -13.54 -16.06
C PHE A 449 -19.53 -13.27 -15.14
N ASN A 450 -20.71 -13.82 -15.40
CA ASN A 450 -21.96 -13.48 -14.70
C ASN A 450 -22.17 -11.94 -14.64
N SER A 451 -22.08 -11.28 -15.79
CA SER A 451 -22.00 -9.81 -15.84
C SER A 451 -22.51 -9.30 -17.16
N GLU A 452 -23.68 -8.66 -17.16
CA GLU A 452 -24.42 -8.25 -18.35
C GLU A 452 -24.50 -6.72 -18.50
N PRO A 453 -24.62 -6.22 -19.78
CA PRO A 453 -24.91 -4.80 -20.01
C PRO A 453 -26.33 -4.43 -19.51
N PRO A 454 -26.62 -3.15 -19.27
CA PRO A 454 -25.72 -2.00 -19.45
C PRO A 454 -24.85 -1.70 -18.23
N GLN A 455 -25.12 -2.35 -17.08
CA GLN A 455 -24.45 -2.00 -15.81
C GLN A 455 -23.14 -2.76 -15.62
N TYR A 456 -23.06 -3.99 -16.16
CA TYR A 456 -21.98 -4.93 -15.82
C TYR A 456 -21.86 -5.13 -14.30
N THR A 457 -20.80 -5.73 -13.82
CA THR A 457 -20.53 -5.82 -12.38
C THR A 457 -20.08 -4.47 -11.83
N TYR A 458 -19.23 -3.78 -12.58
CA TYR A 458 -18.83 -2.42 -12.24
C TYR A 458 -18.64 -1.60 -13.52
N ARG A 459 -19.24 -0.43 -13.56
CA ARG A 459 -19.17 0.48 -14.70
C ARG A 459 -18.63 1.84 -14.27
N PHE A 460 -17.59 2.30 -14.95
CA PHE A 460 -16.98 3.60 -14.74
C PHE A 460 -16.59 4.21 -16.08
N THR A 461 -17.45 5.12 -16.56
CA THR A 461 -17.33 5.67 -17.91
C THR A 461 -16.28 6.79 -17.97
N MET A 462 -15.91 7.19 -19.20
CA MET A 462 -15.05 8.36 -19.42
C MET A 462 -15.68 9.63 -18.84
N LYS A 463 -17.02 9.76 -18.97
CA LYS A 463 -17.77 10.88 -18.37
C LYS A 463 -17.65 10.90 -16.85
N ASP A 464 -17.68 9.74 -16.20
CA ASP A 464 -17.51 9.64 -14.75
C ASP A 464 -16.08 10.02 -14.34
N ALA A 465 -15.09 9.59 -15.10
CA ALA A 465 -13.68 9.85 -14.84
C ALA A 465 -13.28 11.33 -14.99
N ILE A 466 -13.94 12.05 -15.90
CA ILE A 466 -13.63 13.46 -16.20
C ILE A 466 -14.47 14.39 -15.33
N TRP A 467 -15.77 14.08 -15.13
CA TRP A 467 -16.75 15.04 -14.62
C TRP A 467 -17.32 14.73 -13.25
N LYS A 468 -17.28 13.47 -12.81
CA LYS A 468 -17.89 13.05 -11.54
C LYS A 468 -16.87 12.69 -10.46
N SER A 469 -15.63 12.48 -10.83
CA SER A 469 -14.57 12.17 -9.87
C SER A 469 -14.00 13.46 -9.28
N ASP A 470 -13.75 13.48 -7.97
CA ASP A 470 -13.10 14.58 -7.28
C ASP A 470 -11.88 14.05 -6.50
N PRO A 471 -10.65 14.39 -6.86
CA PRO A 471 -10.29 15.12 -8.10
C PRO A 471 -10.56 14.28 -9.38
N PRO A 472 -10.69 14.93 -10.56
CA PRO A 472 -10.86 14.22 -11.83
C PRO A 472 -9.75 13.20 -12.07
N ILE A 473 -10.13 11.98 -12.50
CA ILE A 473 -9.18 10.89 -12.78
C ILE A 473 -8.58 11.06 -14.18
N LEU A 474 -9.35 11.56 -15.12
CA LEU A 474 -8.92 11.88 -16.47
C LEU A 474 -9.08 13.40 -16.72
N CYS A 475 -8.16 13.96 -17.48
CA CYS A 475 -8.22 15.36 -17.88
C CYS A 475 -9.37 15.62 -18.86
N HIS A 476 -9.85 16.85 -18.87
CA HIS A 476 -10.74 17.32 -19.92
C HIS A 476 -10.01 17.30 -21.26
N TYR A 477 -10.74 16.99 -22.32
CA TYR A 477 -10.23 17.05 -23.68
C TYR A 477 -11.27 17.64 -24.63
N GLU A 478 -10.79 18.25 -25.68
CA GLU A 478 -11.59 18.73 -26.80
C GLU A 478 -11.27 17.87 -28.02
N TYR A 479 -12.30 17.50 -28.76
CA TYR A 479 -12.16 16.67 -29.95
C TYR A 479 -12.43 17.52 -31.20
N TYR A 480 -11.40 17.67 -32.00
CA TYR A 480 -11.49 18.42 -33.28
C TYR A 480 -11.34 17.43 -34.45
N PRO A 481 -12.44 16.95 -35.05
CA PRO A 481 -12.36 16.04 -36.17
C PRO A 481 -11.83 16.80 -37.41
N LEU A 482 -10.75 16.28 -37.99
CA LEU A 482 -10.23 16.73 -39.26
C LEU A 482 -10.72 15.79 -40.35
N PHE A 483 -11.65 16.28 -41.17
CA PHE A 483 -12.16 15.52 -42.30
C PHE A 483 -11.24 15.69 -43.51
N VAL A 484 -10.79 14.57 -44.06
CA VAL A 484 -10.05 14.52 -45.31
C VAL A 484 -10.83 13.65 -46.31
N SER A 485 -10.87 14.08 -47.55
CA SER A 485 -11.50 13.35 -48.64
C SER A 485 -10.39 12.63 -49.44
N LEU A 486 -10.66 11.41 -49.83
CA LEU A 486 -9.80 10.72 -50.77
C LEU A 486 -9.83 11.40 -52.12
N THR A 487 -8.70 11.51 -52.78
CA THR A 487 -8.67 11.92 -54.19
C THR A 487 -9.37 10.88 -55.07
N PRO A 488 -9.80 11.23 -56.31
CA PRO A 488 -10.38 10.25 -57.21
C PRO A 488 -9.56 8.97 -57.40
N ASP A 489 -8.25 9.11 -57.52
CA ASP A 489 -7.32 8.00 -57.72
C ASP A 489 -7.22 7.12 -56.45
N GLU A 490 -7.15 7.73 -55.28
CA GLU A 490 -7.16 7.00 -53.98
C GLU A 490 -8.50 6.30 -53.77
N MET A 491 -9.63 6.91 -54.15
CA MET A 491 -10.95 6.27 -54.05
C MET A 491 -11.05 5.06 -54.99
N GLU A 492 -10.51 5.16 -56.18
CA GLU A 492 -10.46 4.03 -57.12
C GLU A 492 -9.64 2.87 -56.52
N GLN A 493 -8.45 3.17 -55.99
CA GLN A 493 -7.61 2.17 -55.31
C GLN A 493 -8.31 1.56 -54.10
N TYR A 494 -8.96 2.37 -53.30
CA TYR A 494 -9.76 1.90 -52.13
C TYR A 494 -10.87 0.93 -52.57
N ASN A 495 -11.61 1.27 -53.62
CA ASN A 495 -12.65 0.42 -54.16
C ASN A 495 -12.09 -0.93 -54.70
N ILE A 496 -10.98 -0.89 -55.42
CA ILE A 496 -10.29 -2.10 -55.93
C ILE A 496 -9.86 -3.00 -54.78
N ILE A 497 -9.29 -2.43 -53.71
CA ILE A 497 -8.86 -3.18 -52.52
C ILE A 497 -10.07 -3.75 -51.78
N THR A 498 -11.12 -2.95 -51.61
CA THR A 498 -12.36 -3.36 -50.94
C THR A 498 -13.05 -4.48 -51.68
N GLU A 499 -13.10 -4.42 -53.01
CA GLU A 499 -13.66 -5.51 -53.81
C GLU A 499 -12.83 -6.81 -53.74
N LYS A 500 -11.49 -6.70 -53.72
CA LYS A 500 -10.62 -7.86 -53.48
C LYS A 500 -10.89 -8.47 -52.09
N LEU A 501 -11.03 -7.65 -51.05
CA LEU A 501 -11.34 -8.11 -49.68
C LEU A 501 -12.72 -8.76 -49.58
N ARG A 502 -13.75 -8.24 -50.29
CA ARG A 502 -15.10 -8.86 -50.36
C ARG A 502 -15.09 -10.32 -50.80
N LYS A 503 -14.12 -10.72 -51.63
CA LYS A 503 -13.99 -12.14 -52.08
C LYS A 503 -13.51 -13.07 -50.96
N PHE A 504 -12.93 -12.53 -49.88
CA PHE A 504 -12.45 -13.28 -48.73
C PHE A 504 -13.38 -13.15 -47.50
N ILE A 505 -14.44 -12.35 -47.60
CA ILE A 505 -15.44 -12.18 -46.57
C ILE A 505 -16.61 -13.13 -46.90
N ASP A 506 -16.89 -14.04 -45.99
CA ASP A 506 -18.06 -14.94 -46.12
C ASP A 506 -19.36 -14.10 -46.10
N PRO A 507 -20.19 -14.15 -47.13
CA PRO A 507 -21.45 -13.39 -47.20
C PRO A 507 -22.44 -13.67 -46.07
N GLN A 508 -22.35 -14.83 -45.42
CA GLN A 508 -23.24 -15.23 -44.34
C GLN A 508 -22.72 -14.86 -42.94
N THR A 509 -21.43 -14.73 -42.77
CA THR A 509 -20.81 -14.47 -41.46
C THR A 509 -20.13 -13.09 -41.35
N GLY A 510 -20.00 -12.36 -42.44
CA GLY A 510 -19.31 -11.06 -42.49
C GLY A 510 -17.80 -11.13 -42.17
N LYS A 511 -17.20 -12.33 -42.16
CA LYS A 511 -15.79 -12.59 -41.88
C LYS A 511 -15.04 -13.08 -43.07
#